data_86cf3949c243dccde4a2974b01674f05
#
_entry.id   86cf3949c243dccde4a2974b01674f05
#
_cell.length_a   1.000
_cell.length_b   1.000
_cell.length_c   1.000
_cell.angle_alpha   90.00
_cell.angle_beta   90.00
_cell.angle_gamma   90.00
#
_symmetry.space_group_name_H-M   'P 1'
#
loop_
_entity.id
_entity.type
_entity.pdbx_description
1 polymer ?
#
loop_
_entity_poly.entity_id
_entity_poly.type
_entity_poly.pdbx_seq_one_letter_code
_entity_poly.pdbx_strand_id
1 'polypeptide(L)'
;FPDVVPLMPGLAREFLERPVGRMGTVHADAWSAGEAAVLLGDAAHAIVPFHGQGMNACFEDCFELDRLLRSAGDWRTAFEQFFQLRKPDTDAIAAMALENFLEMRDTVRDPKFMLRKELSFELERRHPERFIPRYSMVMFHHEIPYHVAFERGRMQFDLLTRLTTTADSVADIPTARMDALVTGLLDPMPVSPARGH
;
A
#
# COMPACT_ATOMS: atom_id res chain seq x y z
N PHE A 1 -20.09 6.17 19.70
CA PHE A 1 -19.34 6.82 20.80
C PHE A 1 -20.29 7.72 21.62
N PRO A 2 -21.33 7.15 22.27
CA PRO A 2 -22.31 7.94 23.04
C PRO A 2 -21.69 8.65 24.26
N ASP A 3 -20.59 8.13 24.76
CA ASP A 3 -19.78 8.66 25.85
C ASP A 3 -19.03 9.95 25.48
N VAL A 4 -18.74 10.15 24.20
CA VAL A 4 -18.02 11.33 23.68
C VAL A 4 -18.97 12.50 23.38
N VAL A 5 -20.23 12.23 23.02
CA VAL A 5 -21.22 13.25 22.64
C VAL A 5 -21.41 14.34 23.70
N PRO A 6 -21.52 14.04 25.02
CA PRO A 6 -21.64 15.07 26.06
C PRO A 6 -20.42 15.99 26.17
N LEU A 7 -19.24 15.52 25.72
CA LEU A 7 -17.99 16.31 25.75
C LEU A 7 -17.88 17.27 24.56
N MET A 8 -18.79 17.18 23.59
CA MET A 8 -18.81 17.96 22.35
C MET A 8 -20.14 18.72 22.18
N PRO A 9 -20.44 19.74 23.00
CA PRO A 9 -21.76 20.39 23.04
C PRO A 9 -22.17 21.05 21.70
N GLY A 10 -21.22 21.34 20.81
CA GLY A 10 -21.47 21.89 19.49
C GLY A 10 -21.55 20.89 18.35
N LEU A 11 -21.41 19.56 18.62
CA LEU A 11 -21.18 18.54 17.62
C LEU A 11 -22.20 18.57 16.46
N ALA A 12 -23.50 18.59 16.75
CA ALA A 12 -24.53 18.55 15.72
C ALA A 12 -24.48 19.78 14.79
N ARG A 13 -24.32 20.96 15.37
CA ARG A 13 -24.21 22.22 14.61
C ARG A 13 -22.93 22.21 13.77
N GLU A 14 -21.78 21.90 14.35
CA GLU A 14 -20.50 21.87 13.66
C GLU A 14 -20.51 20.84 12.51
N PHE A 15 -21.10 19.66 12.72
CA PHE A 15 -21.22 18.66 11.68
C PHE A 15 -22.04 19.15 10.47
N LEU A 16 -23.13 19.88 10.71
CA LEU A 16 -24.02 20.39 9.66
C LEU A 16 -23.46 21.65 8.97
N GLU A 17 -22.76 22.50 9.68
CA GLU A 17 -22.28 23.79 9.18
C GLU A 17 -20.88 23.73 8.54
N ARG A 18 -20.06 22.74 8.91
CA ARG A 18 -18.71 22.61 8.34
C ARG A 18 -18.77 22.16 6.88
N PRO A 19 -17.99 22.80 5.99
CA PRO A 19 -17.89 22.36 4.61
C PRO A 19 -17.25 20.97 4.54
N VAL A 20 -17.75 20.13 3.64
CA VAL A 20 -17.17 18.82 3.37
C VAL A 20 -15.80 19.01 2.70
N GLY A 21 -14.75 18.45 3.31
CA GLY A 21 -13.42 18.44 2.72
C GLY A 21 -13.41 17.56 1.45
N ARG A 22 -12.68 18.01 0.45
CA ARG A 22 -12.43 17.22 -0.77
C ARG A 22 -11.06 16.57 -0.65
N MET A 23 -10.98 15.29 -0.96
CA MET A 23 -9.73 14.56 -1.08
C MET A 23 -9.48 14.24 -2.55
N GLY A 24 -8.24 14.23 -2.97
CA GLY A 24 -7.86 13.93 -4.33
C GLY A 24 -6.47 13.31 -4.40
N THR A 25 -6.19 12.65 -5.51
CA THR A 25 -4.88 12.13 -5.85
C THR A 25 -4.30 12.97 -6.97
N VAL A 26 -3.02 13.33 -6.88
CA VAL A 26 -2.26 14.01 -7.94
C VAL A 26 -1.42 12.97 -8.66
N HIS A 27 -1.49 12.99 -9.98
CA HIS A 27 -0.60 12.22 -10.85
C HIS A 27 0.05 13.18 -11.83
N ALA A 28 1.32 13.49 -11.62
CA ALA A 28 2.09 14.29 -12.57
C ALA A 28 2.87 13.36 -13.53
N ASP A 29 2.71 13.61 -14.84
CA ASP A 29 3.40 12.81 -15.88
C ASP A 29 4.85 13.23 -16.07
N ALA A 30 5.22 14.43 -15.64
CA ALA A 30 6.58 14.95 -15.65
C ALA A 30 6.85 15.67 -14.32
N TRP A 31 8.01 15.37 -13.72
CA TRP A 31 8.38 15.93 -12.42
C TRP A 31 9.46 17.00 -12.51
N SER A 32 10.08 17.19 -13.64
CA SER A 32 11.14 18.19 -13.78
C SER A 32 10.97 19.08 -15.00
N ALA A 33 11.51 20.31 -14.91
CA ALA A 33 11.66 21.24 -16.00
C ALA A 33 13.15 21.44 -16.26
N GLY A 34 13.74 20.46 -16.96
CA GLY A 34 15.18 20.39 -17.18
C GLY A 34 15.95 20.30 -15.87
N GLU A 35 16.91 21.23 -15.68
CA GLU A 35 17.69 21.36 -14.44
C GLU A 35 17.18 22.51 -13.53
N ALA A 36 16.13 23.23 -13.96
CA ALA A 36 15.68 24.45 -13.31
C ALA A 36 14.72 24.19 -12.13
N ALA A 37 13.94 23.10 -12.18
CA ALA A 37 12.97 22.76 -11.16
C ALA A 37 12.65 21.26 -11.15
N VAL A 38 12.30 20.75 -9.96
CA VAL A 38 11.75 19.40 -9.75
C VAL A 38 10.57 19.46 -8.79
N LEU A 39 9.53 18.68 -9.06
CA LEU A 39 8.42 18.43 -8.16
C LEU A 39 8.82 17.34 -7.16
N LEU A 40 8.41 17.49 -5.90
CA LEU A 40 8.72 16.58 -4.81
C LEU A 40 7.49 16.38 -3.92
N GLY A 41 7.30 15.18 -3.42
CA GLY A 41 6.23 14.84 -2.50
C GLY A 41 4.83 15.14 -3.06
N ASP A 42 3.95 15.72 -2.26
CA ASP A 42 2.56 16.01 -2.63
C ASP A 42 2.41 16.89 -3.88
N ALA A 43 3.42 17.69 -4.22
CA ALA A 43 3.41 18.47 -5.46
C ALA A 43 3.48 17.57 -6.72
N ALA A 44 4.10 16.40 -6.61
CA ALA A 44 4.24 15.42 -7.69
C ALA A 44 3.17 14.33 -7.64
N HIS A 45 2.81 13.86 -6.43
CA HIS A 45 2.04 12.64 -6.23
C HIS A 45 1.23 12.63 -4.92
N ALA A 46 0.49 13.70 -4.60
CA ALA A 46 -0.40 13.67 -3.43
C ALA A 46 -1.36 12.48 -3.51
N ILE A 47 -1.52 11.77 -2.40
CA ILE A 47 -2.38 10.59 -2.31
C ILE A 47 -3.49 10.76 -1.26
N VAL A 48 -4.60 10.07 -1.46
CA VAL A 48 -5.67 10.00 -0.45
C VAL A 48 -5.18 9.26 0.81
N PRO A 49 -5.65 9.62 2.03
CA PRO A 49 -5.04 9.21 3.30
C PRO A 49 -5.34 7.75 3.72
N PHE A 50 -6.01 6.96 2.91
CA PHE A 50 -6.54 5.66 3.31
C PHE A 50 -5.47 4.57 3.52
N HIS A 51 -4.23 4.80 3.13
CA HIS A 51 -3.10 3.91 3.44
C HIS A 51 -2.13 4.51 4.48
N GLY A 52 -2.23 5.83 4.74
CA GLY A 52 -1.39 6.53 5.70
C GLY A 52 0.08 6.72 5.26
N GLN A 53 0.40 6.53 3.98
CA GLN A 53 1.78 6.51 3.49
C GLN A 53 2.24 7.80 2.78
N GLY A 54 1.40 8.83 2.64
CA GLY A 54 1.77 10.05 1.94
C GLY A 54 3.04 10.71 2.48
N MET A 55 3.11 10.91 3.80
CA MET A 55 4.30 11.49 4.44
C MET A 55 5.55 10.61 4.28
N ASN A 56 5.42 9.30 4.40
CA ASN A 56 6.55 8.38 4.23
C ASN A 56 7.10 8.44 2.80
N ALA A 57 6.22 8.40 1.79
CA ALA A 57 6.62 8.55 0.39
C ALA A 57 7.34 9.88 0.12
N CYS A 58 6.89 10.99 0.74
CA CYS A 58 7.57 12.30 0.63
C CYS A 58 8.97 12.28 1.29
N PHE A 59 9.14 11.61 2.43
CA PHE A 59 10.46 11.46 3.05
C PHE A 59 11.40 10.57 2.25
N GLU A 60 10.90 9.49 1.66
CA GLU A 60 11.65 8.66 0.72
C GLU A 60 12.11 9.47 -0.49
N ASP A 61 11.26 10.34 -1.03
CA ASP A 61 11.63 11.23 -2.12
C ASP A 61 12.79 12.15 -1.73
N CYS A 62 12.73 12.75 -0.53
CA CYS A 62 13.82 13.61 -0.03
C CYS A 62 15.14 12.84 0.07
N PHE A 63 15.08 11.61 0.59
CA PHE A 63 16.25 10.75 0.74
C PHE A 63 16.84 10.36 -0.62
N GLU A 64 16.02 9.90 -1.55
CA GLU A 64 16.47 9.45 -2.86
C GLU A 64 16.96 10.60 -3.72
N LEU A 65 16.29 11.76 -3.68
CA LEU A 65 16.75 12.93 -4.41
C LEU A 65 18.11 13.42 -3.90
N ASP A 66 18.32 13.50 -2.57
CA ASP A 66 19.62 13.86 -1.98
C ASP A 66 20.72 12.89 -2.42
N ARG A 67 20.44 11.57 -2.38
CA ARG A 67 21.36 10.53 -2.81
C ARG A 67 21.75 10.70 -4.30
N LEU A 68 20.78 10.94 -5.17
CA LEU A 68 21.00 11.12 -6.59
C LEU A 68 21.75 12.41 -6.92
N LEU A 69 21.44 13.53 -6.24
CA LEU A 69 22.16 14.80 -6.40
C LEU A 69 23.64 14.69 -6.00
N ARG A 70 24.00 13.82 -5.06
CA ARG A 70 25.38 13.58 -4.65
C ARG A 70 26.14 12.69 -5.64
N SER A 71 25.44 11.80 -6.35
CA SER A 71 26.05 10.79 -7.23
C SER A 71 26.02 11.15 -8.71
N ALA A 72 25.05 11.93 -9.16
CA ALA A 72 24.92 12.36 -10.55
C ALA A 72 25.92 13.48 -10.88
N GLY A 73 26.38 13.52 -12.12
CA GLY A 73 27.29 14.56 -12.57
C GLY A 73 26.63 15.94 -12.76
N ASP A 74 25.33 15.98 -12.90
CA ASP A 74 24.53 17.20 -13.11
C ASP A 74 23.08 17.01 -12.61
N TRP A 75 22.37 18.14 -12.44
CA TRP A 75 21.01 18.15 -11.88
C TRP A 75 19.97 17.55 -12.82
N ARG A 76 20.13 17.70 -14.12
CA ARG A 76 19.20 17.12 -15.11
C ARG A 76 19.18 15.60 -14.98
N THR A 77 20.36 14.99 -14.99
CA THR A 77 20.52 13.55 -14.83
C THR A 77 19.95 13.08 -13.48
N ALA A 78 20.21 13.82 -12.40
CA ALA A 78 19.65 13.49 -11.08
C ALA A 78 18.12 13.50 -11.09
N PHE A 79 17.48 14.51 -11.69
CA PHE A 79 16.02 14.63 -11.74
C PHE A 79 15.38 13.58 -12.64
N GLU A 80 16.00 13.23 -13.76
CA GLU A 80 15.54 12.15 -14.63
C GLU A 80 15.61 10.79 -13.90
N GLN A 81 16.72 10.50 -13.24
CA GLN A 81 16.87 9.27 -12.44
C GLN A 81 15.89 9.23 -11.27
N PHE A 82 15.65 10.36 -10.60
CA PHE A 82 14.68 10.47 -9.52
C PHE A 82 13.27 10.13 -10.01
N PHE A 83 12.84 10.71 -11.12
CA PHE A 83 11.54 10.40 -11.72
C PHE A 83 11.41 8.90 -12.05
N GLN A 84 12.41 8.32 -12.72
CA GLN A 84 12.38 6.89 -13.09
C GLN A 84 12.34 5.96 -11.88
N LEU A 85 13.04 6.33 -10.81
CA LEU A 85 13.09 5.54 -9.59
C LEU A 85 11.78 5.62 -8.81
N ARG A 86 11.25 6.84 -8.62
CA ARG A 86 10.17 7.07 -7.68
C ARG A 86 8.76 6.95 -8.26
N LYS A 87 8.61 7.28 -9.56
CA LYS A 87 7.29 7.26 -10.23
C LYS A 87 6.56 5.92 -10.11
N PRO A 88 7.18 4.75 -10.35
CA PRO A 88 6.51 3.48 -10.18
C PRO A 88 6.01 3.24 -8.75
N ASP A 89 6.79 3.63 -7.75
CA ASP A 89 6.43 3.46 -6.34
C ASP A 89 5.30 4.39 -5.91
N THR A 90 5.37 5.65 -6.30
CA THR A 90 4.34 6.64 -5.93
C THR A 90 3.01 6.37 -6.62
N ASP A 91 3.02 5.90 -7.87
CA ASP A 91 1.80 5.45 -8.56
C ASP A 91 1.21 4.20 -7.89
N ALA A 92 2.05 3.26 -7.47
CA ALA A 92 1.61 2.05 -6.80
C ALA A 92 0.97 2.35 -5.43
N ILE A 93 1.59 3.20 -4.60
CA ILE A 93 1.02 3.55 -3.30
C ILE A 93 -0.26 4.39 -3.44
N ALA A 94 -0.36 5.25 -4.47
CA ALA A 94 -1.57 5.97 -4.79
C ALA A 94 -2.72 5.01 -5.17
N ALA A 95 -2.44 4.01 -6.01
CA ALA A 95 -3.40 2.98 -6.38
C ALA A 95 -3.83 2.15 -5.16
N MET A 96 -2.89 1.71 -4.31
CA MET A 96 -3.20 0.97 -3.09
C MET A 96 -4.04 1.79 -2.10
N ALA A 97 -3.83 3.10 -2.01
CA ALA A 97 -4.64 3.97 -1.17
C ALA A 97 -6.10 4.05 -1.65
N LEU A 98 -6.32 4.12 -2.97
CA LEU A 98 -7.67 4.08 -3.55
C LEU A 98 -8.33 2.71 -3.37
N GLU A 99 -7.60 1.62 -3.60
CA GLU A 99 -8.11 0.26 -3.37
C GLU A 99 -8.50 0.06 -1.90
N ASN A 100 -7.70 0.56 -0.96
CA ASN A 100 -8.00 0.48 0.47
C ASN A 100 -9.26 1.26 0.84
N PHE A 101 -9.51 2.41 0.21
CA PHE A 101 -10.76 3.15 0.37
C PHE A 101 -11.96 2.30 -0.07
N LEU A 102 -11.87 1.66 -1.24
CA LEU A 102 -12.95 0.81 -1.76
C LEU A 102 -13.15 -0.42 -0.86
N GLU A 103 -12.07 -1.02 -0.37
CA GLU A 103 -12.13 -2.13 0.57
C GLU A 103 -12.85 -1.74 1.86
N MET A 104 -12.46 -0.63 2.48
CA MET A 104 -13.08 -0.14 3.72
C MET A 104 -14.55 0.24 3.54
N ARG A 105 -14.93 0.76 2.36
CA ARG A 105 -16.30 1.19 2.08
C ARG A 105 -17.23 0.02 1.75
N ASP A 106 -16.81 -0.87 0.90
CA ASP A 106 -17.68 -1.86 0.23
C ASP A 106 -17.31 -3.32 0.55
N THR A 107 -16.02 -3.66 0.50
CA THR A 107 -15.56 -5.06 0.53
C THR A 107 -15.75 -5.72 1.90
N VAL A 108 -15.79 -4.95 2.97
CA VAL A 108 -16.08 -5.46 4.34
C VAL A 108 -17.47 -6.11 4.46
N ARG A 109 -18.35 -5.89 3.49
CA ARG A 109 -19.68 -6.54 3.42
C ARG A 109 -19.66 -7.88 2.69
N ASP A 110 -18.57 -8.19 1.97
CA ASP A 110 -18.44 -9.47 1.29
C ASP A 110 -18.27 -10.60 2.32
N PRO A 111 -19.13 -11.63 2.32
CA PRO A 111 -19.01 -12.77 3.24
C PRO A 111 -17.64 -13.46 3.16
N LYS A 112 -16.98 -13.45 2.01
CA LYS A 112 -15.66 -14.05 1.81
C LYS A 112 -14.50 -13.13 2.26
N PHE A 113 -14.76 -11.88 2.61
CA PHE A 113 -13.72 -10.94 3.06
C PHE A 113 -13.02 -11.46 4.32
N MET A 114 -13.79 -11.81 5.35
CA MET A 114 -13.22 -12.31 6.61
C MET A 114 -12.48 -13.63 6.41
N LEU A 115 -13.02 -14.53 5.57
CA LEU A 115 -12.36 -15.79 5.24
C LEU A 115 -11.02 -15.55 4.52
N ARG A 116 -10.97 -14.65 3.53
CA ARG A 116 -9.71 -14.30 2.86
C ARG A 116 -8.70 -13.68 3.84
N LYS A 117 -9.15 -12.85 4.75
CA LYS A 117 -8.28 -12.25 5.77
C LYS A 117 -7.71 -13.29 6.73
N GLU A 118 -8.53 -14.19 7.25
CA GLU A 118 -8.09 -15.29 8.10
C GLU A 118 -7.09 -16.21 7.37
N LEU A 119 -7.43 -16.58 6.12
CA LEU A 119 -6.55 -17.38 5.28
C LEU A 119 -5.21 -16.69 5.00
N SER A 120 -5.20 -15.36 4.82
CA SER A 120 -3.95 -14.63 4.59
C SER A 120 -2.98 -14.75 5.75
N PHE A 121 -3.45 -14.69 6.99
CA PHE A 121 -2.62 -14.90 8.19
C PHE A 121 -2.12 -16.35 8.31
N GLU A 122 -2.96 -17.33 7.95
CA GLU A 122 -2.54 -18.73 7.94
C GLU A 122 -1.44 -18.98 6.89
N LEU A 123 -1.56 -18.39 5.69
CA LEU A 123 -0.55 -18.51 4.64
C LEU A 123 0.75 -17.78 5.00
N GLU A 124 0.68 -16.61 5.64
CA GLU A 124 1.86 -15.92 6.16
C GLU A 124 2.60 -16.78 7.19
N ARG A 125 1.87 -17.36 8.13
CA ARG A 125 2.45 -18.24 9.15
C ARG A 125 3.13 -19.48 8.55
N ARG A 126 2.57 -20.05 7.46
CA ARG A 126 3.08 -21.27 6.81
C ARG A 126 4.22 -20.99 5.83
N HIS A 127 4.18 -19.86 5.16
CA HIS A 127 5.11 -19.49 4.09
C HIS A 127 5.64 -18.06 4.26
N PRO A 128 6.27 -17.73 5.38
CA PRO A 128 6.64 -16.35 5.71
C PRO A 128 7.60 -15.72 4.69
N GLU A 129 8.37 -16.53 3.97
CA GLU A 129 9.26 -16.06 2.90
C GLU A 129 8.57 -15.83 1.56
N ARG A 130 7.32 -16.31 1.40
CA ARG A 130 6.56 -16.24 0.13
C ARG A 130 5.28 -15.44 0.23
N PHE A 131 4.60 -15.51 1.36
CA PHE A 131 3.32 -14.87 1.57
C PHE A 131 3.42 -13.86 2.72
N ILE A 132 3.56 -12.59 2.36
CA ILE A 132 3.50 -11.47 3.31
C ILE A 132 2.28 -10.65 2.91
N PRO A 133 1.28 -10.46 3.77
CA PRO A 133 0.11 -9.66 3.45
C PRO A 133 0.49 -8.27 2.92
N ARG A 134 -0.20 -7.78 1.88
CA ARG A 134 0.12 -6.50 1.23
C ARG A 134 0.27 -5.35 2.22
N TYR A 135 -0.63 -5.26 3.19
CA TYR A 135 -0.55 -4.25 4.23
C TYR A 135 0.75 -4.36 5.05
N SER A 136 1.14 -5.58 5.42
CA SER A 136 2.39 -5.84 6.15
C SER A 136 3.62 -5.45 5.32
N MET A 137 3.63 -5.77 4.01
CA MET A 137 4.72 -5.34 3.12
C MET A 137 4.91 -3.82 3.15
N VAL A 138 3.82 -3.06 3.03
CA VAL A 138 3.88 -1.59 2.98
C VAL A 138 4.24 -0.97 4.34
N MET A 139 3.76 -1.54 5.44
CA MET A 139 3.88 -0.93 6.77
C MET A 139 5.14 -1.31 7.53
N PHE A 140 5.67 -2.51 7.30
CA PHE A 140 6.71 -3.10 8.16
C PHE A 140 7.95 -3.57 7.40
N HIS A 141 7.92 -3.58 6.06
CA HIS A 141 8.99 -4.05 5.21
C HIS A 141 9.48 -2.93 4.27
N HIS A 142 10.20 -1.96 4.85
CA HIS A 142 10.73 -0.80 4.11
C HIS A 142 11.69 -1.18 2.97
N GLU A 143 12.22 -2.40 3.00
CA GLU A 143 13.06 -2.98 1.94
C GLU A 143 12.25 -3.42 0.71
N ILE A 144 10.92 -3.50 0.82
CA ILE A 144 10.04 -3.87 -0.30
C ILE A 144 9.49 -2.59 -0.94
N PRO A 145 9.87 -2.27 -2.20
CA PRO A 145 9.32 -1.12 -2.92
C PRO A 145 7.80 -1.20 -3.06
N TYR A 146 7.11 -0.06 -3.09
CA TYR A 146 5.64 -0.03 -3.17
C TYR A 146 5.09 -0.69 -4.42
N HIS A 147 5.76 -0.55 -5.58
CA HIS A 147 5.34 -1.23 -6.80
C HIS A 147 5.41 -2.76 -6.68
N VAL A 148 6.45 -3.28 -6.02
CA VAL A 148 6.57 -4.73 -5.74
C VAL A 148 5.47 -5.20 -4.79
N ALA A 149 5.20 -4.45 -3.72
CA ALA A 149 4.11 -4.74 -2.79
C ALA A 149 2.73 -4.73 -3.48
N PHE A 150 2.53 -3.80 -4.43
CA PHE A 150 1.30 -3.70 -5.21
C PHE A 150 1.08 -4.92 -6.11
N GLU A 151 2.08 -5.27 -6.92
CA GLU A 151 2.02 -6.43 -7.81
C GLU A 151 1.85 -7.74 -7.04
N ARG A 152 2.66 -7.91 -5.99
CA ARG A 152 2.57 -9.09 -5.13
C ARG A 152 1.21 -9.21 -4.46
N GLY A 153 0.68 -8.09 -3.95
CA GLY A 153 -0.64 -8.05 -3.34
C GLY A 153 -1.76 -8.49 -4.28
N ARG A 154 -1.68 -8.13 -5.57
CA ARG A 154 -2.63 -8.59 -6.59
C ARG A 154 -2.54 -10.10 -6.81
N MET A 155 -1.34 -10.66 -6.94
CA MET A 155 -1.13 -12.11 -7.07
C MET A 155 -1.68 -12.86 -5.86
N GLN A 156 -1.44 -12.34 -4.65
CA GLN A 156 -1.96 -12.90 -3.41
C GLN A 156 -3.49 -12.83 -3.33
N PHE A 157 -4.09 -11.74 -3.77
CA PHE A 157 -5.55 -11.60 -3.79
C PHE A 157 -6.21 -12.62 -4.75
N ASP A 158 -5.63 -12.84 -5.93
CA ASP A 158 -6.08 -13.84 -6.88
C ASP A 158 -5.96 -15.27 -6.29
N LEU A 159 -4.84 -15.55 -5.62
CA LEU A 159 -4.62 -16.82 -4.93
C LEU A 159 -5.66 -17.05 -3.82
N LEU A 160 -5.88 -16.07 -2.95
CA LEU A 160 -6.89 -16.12 -1.88
C LEU A 160 -8.30 -16.33 -2.46
N THR A 161 -8.62 -15.64 -3.54
CA THR A 161 -9.92 -15.78 -4.22
C THR A 161 -10.12 -17.19 -4.74
N ARG A 162 -9.11 -17.78 -5.40
CA ARG A 162 -9.17 -19.18 -5.90
C ARG A 162 -9.33 -20.19 -4.77
N LEU A 163 -8.68 -19.97 -3.63
CA LEU A 163 -8.77 -20.87 -2.48
C LEU A 163 -10.13 -20.78 -1.78
N THR A 164 -10.73 -19.59 -1.72
CA THR A 164 -11.97 -19.35 -0.96
C THR A 164 -13.24 -19.49 -1.79
N THR A 165 -13.15 -19.75 -3.11
CA THR A 165 -14.32 -19.82 -4.01
C THR A 165 -15.39 -20.79 -3.49
N THR A 166 -15.00 -21.97 -3.04
CA THR A 166 -15.91 -23.04 -2.61
C THR A 166 -15.83 -23.36 -1.11
N ALA A 167 -14.93 -22.69 -0.38
CA ALA A 167 -14.74 -22.92 1.07
C ALA A 167 -15.54 -21.91 1.87
N ASP A 168 -16.11 -22.32 2.99
CA ASP A 168 -16.80 -21.46 3.95
C ASP A 168 -15.96 -21.18 5.21
N SER A 169 -14.91 -21.97 5.42
CA SER A 169 -13.91 -21.80 6.47
C SER A 169 -12.51 -22.14 5.97
N VAL A 170 -11.46 -21.72 6.67
CA VAL A 170 -10.08 -22.09 6.37
C VAL A 170 -9.88 -23.61 6.50
N ALA A 171 -10.60 -24.27 7.41
CA ALA A 171 -10.53 -25.71 7.63
C ALA A 171 -11.04 -26.54 6.43
N ASP A 172 -11.88 -25.95 5.59
CA ASP A 172 -12.39 -26.62 4.36
C ASP A 172 -11.34 -26.67 3.25
N ILE A 173 -10.24 -25.95 3.38
CA ILE A 173 -9.22 -25.85 2.35
C ILE A 173 -8.10 -26.83 2.65
N PRO A 174 -7.90 -27.86 1.80
CA PRO A 174 -6.82 -28.82 2.01
C PRO A 174 -5.44 -28.13 2.05
N THR A 175 -4.68 -28.42 3.08
CA THR A 175 -3.33 -27.86 3.30
C THR A 175 -2.42 -28.04 2.08
N ALA A 176 -2.43 -29.24 1.49
CA ALA A 176 -1.64 -29.52 0.29
C ALA A 176 -2.01 -28.61 -0.90
N ARG A 177 -3.29 -28.19 -1.01
CA ARG A 177 -3.73 -27.25 -2.05
C ARG A 177 -3.23 -25.84 -1.77
N MET A 178 -3.24 -25.40 -0.50
CA MET A 178 -2.68 -24.12 -0.09
C MET A 178 -1.19 -24.05 -0.43
N ASP A 179 -0.43 -25.05 0.02
CA ASP A 179 1.02 -25.11 -0.19
C ASP A 179 1.40 -25.18 -1.67
N ALA A 180 0.70 -25.97 -2.47
CA ALA A 180 0.94 -26.08 -3.90
C ALA A 180 0.69 -24.76 -4.65
N LEU A 181 -0.38 -24.03 -4.29
CA LEU A 181 -0.67 -22.75 -4.92
C LEU A 181 0.32 -21.66 -4.51
N VAL A 182 0.69 -21.59 -3.23
CA VAL A 182 1.68 -20.62 -2.77
C VAL A 182 3.04 -20.87 -3.42
N THR A 183 3.54 -22.10 -3.39
CA THR A 183 4.86 -22.42 -3.96
C THR A 183 4.90 -22.35 -5.49
N GLY A 184 3.76 -22.58 -6.16
CA GLY A 184 3.65 -22.51 -7.62
C GLY A 184 3.44 -21.11 -8.20
N LEU A 185 2.92 -20.18 -7.41
CA LEU A 185 2.58 -18.83 -7.88
C LEU A 185 3.41 -17.72 -7.28
N LEU A 186 4.00 -17.94 -6.11
CA LEU A 186 4.70 -16.90 -5.36
C LEU A 186 6.16 -17.28 -5.13
N ASP A 187 7.07 -16.58 -5.78
CA ASP A 187 8.50 -16.72 -5.51
C ASP A 187 8.86 -16.18 -4.10
N PRO A 188 9.93 -16.68 -3.46
CA PRO A 188 10.43 -16.11 -2.23
C PRO A 188 10.76 -14.64 -2.39
N MET A 189 10.41 -13.84 -1.40
CA MET A 189 10.76 -12.43 -1.35
C MET A 189 12.09 -12.23 -0.61
N PRO A 190 12.96 -11.33 -1.07
CA PRO A 190 14.21 -11.02 -0.42
C PRO A 190 13.97 -10.11 0.81
N VAL A 191 13.29 -10.66 1.80
CA VAL A 191 13.03 -9.94 3.06
C VAL A 191 13.91 -10.50 4.15
N SER A 192 14.50 -9.61 4.95
CA SER A 192 15.12 -10.01 6.21
C SER A 192 14.03 -10.59 7.13
N PRO A 193 14.28 -11.72 7.81
CA PRO A 193 13.32 -12.24 8.77
C PRO A 193 12.96 -11.13 9.76
N ALA A 194 11.65 -10.93 9.94
CA ALA A 194 11.17 -9.95 10.89
C ALA A 194 11.87 -10.16 12.23
N ARG A 195 12.55 -9.13 12.73
CA ARG A 195 13.13 -9.19 14.09
C ARG A 195 11.91 -9.32 14.99
N GLY A 196 11.73 -10.51 15.58
CA GLY A 196 10.65 -10.79 16.50
C GLY A 196 10.60 -9.71 17.58
N HIS A 197 9.43 -9.15 17.75
CA HIS A 197 9.10 -8.24 18.84
C HIS A 197 8.85 -9.03 20.10
#